data_8aee4c2201a31aebd397f6fe02287b03
#
_entry.id   8aee4c2201a31aebd397f6fe02287b03
#
_cell.length_a   1.000
_cell.length_b   1.000
_cell.length_c   1.000
_cell.angle_alpha   90.00
_cell.angle_beta   90.00
_cell.angle_gamma   90.00
#
_symmetry.space_group_name_H-M   'P 1'
#
loop_
_entity.id
_entity.type
_entity.pdbx_description
1 polymer ?
#
loop_
_entity_poly.entity_id
_entity_poly.type
_entity_poly.pdbx_seq_one_letter_code
_entity_poly.pdbx_strand_id
1 'polypeptide(L)'
;RRAAKMVVLDVDHPDIREFIWCKAKEEDKAAALRDAGFDMSIDGDGFQSIQYQNANNSVRVSDEFMQAVADDAEWNLLARTDGSVTKTMSARDLMNQIADAAWQCADPGVQYDTIINKWHTCPNSGRINASNPCSEYMHVDDSACNLASINLMKFRREDGSFDVDGFCAVVDTVFLAQEIIVSPSSYPTEEIGKNARAFRQLGLGYANLGALLMSDGMPYDSDEGRNVAAAITSLMTGRAYRRSAEVAAAMGPYDAYELNREPHNNVMRPTRSAAKASTRSC
;
A
#
# COMPACT_ATOMS: atom_id res chain seq x y z
N ARG A 1 7.26 -22.02 3.65
CA ARG A 1 7.11 -20.55 3.81
C ARG A 1 6.30 -19.99 2.65
N ARG A 2 5.24 -19.27 2.93
CA ARG A 2 4.37 -18.69 1.92
C ARG A 2 4.92 -17.34 1.46
N ALA A 3 4.98 -17.11 0.15
CA ALA A 3 5.26 -15.81 -0.42
C ALA A 3 3.95 -15.03 -0.53
N ALA A 4 3.97 -13.76 -0.14
CA ALA A 4 2.87 -12.85 -0.40
C ALA A 4 2.99 -12.27 -1.82
N LYS A 5 1.86 -12.13 -2.52
CA LYS A 5 1.79 -11.49 -3.83
C LYS A 5 0.48 -10.72 -3.98
N MET A 6 0.51 -9.65 -4.77
CA MET A 6 -0.67 -8.92 -5.21
C MET A 6 -0.99 -9.30 -6.65
N VAL A 7 -2.26 -9.54 -6.94
CA VAL A 7 -2.79 -9.65 -8.30
C VAL A 7 -3.78 -8.51 -8.49
N VAL A 8 -3.56 -7.69 -9.50
CA VAL A 8 -4.40 -6.53 -9.82
C VAL A 8 -5.06 -6.75 -11.17
N LEU A 9 -6.35 -6.46 -11.26
CA LEU A 9 -7.08 -6.48 -12.52
C LEU A 9 -7.89 -5.19 -12.68
N ASP A 10 -7.83 -4.61 -13.88
CA ASP A 10 -8.59 -3.40 -14.20
C ASP A 10 -10.09 -3.71 -14.26
N VAL A 11 -10.90 -2.78 -13.77
CA VAL A 11 -12.35 -2.94 -13.65
C VAL A 11 -13.08 -3.09 -15.00
N ASP A 12 -12.43 -2.72 -16.10
CA ASP A 12 -12.93 -2.87 -17.47
C ASP A 12 -12.44 -4.17 -18.16
N HIS A 13 -11.76 -5.07 -17.42
CA HIS A 13 -11.28 -6.32 -17.97
C HIS A 13 -12.45 -7.29 -18.27
N PRO A 14 -12.44 -8.05 -19.39
CA PRO A 14 -13.49 -9.02 -19.71
C PRO A 14 -13.77 -10.04 -18.61
N ASP A 15 -12.73 -10.50 -17.92
CA ASP A 15 -12.81 -11.53 -16.87
C ASP A 15 -13.01 -10.95 -15.47
N ILE A 16 -13.33 -9.66 -15.34
CA ILE A 16 -13.39 -8.97 -14.03
C ILE A 16 -14.36 -9.66 -13.05
N ARG A 17 -15.49 -10.17 -13.52
CA ARG A 17 -16.46 -10.85 -12.66
C ARG A 17 -15.93 -12.17 -12.10
N GLU A 18 -15.19 -12.94 -12.90
CA GLU A 18 -14.55 -14.17 -12.44
C GLU A 18 -13.48 -13.86 -11.41
N PHE A 19 -12.69 -12.83 -11.65
CA PHE A 19 -11.67 -12.34 -10.73
C PHE A 19 -12.26 -11.89 -9.39
N ILE A 20 -13.35 -11.13 -9.39
CA ILE A 20 -14.03 -10.67 -8.17
C ILE A 20 -14.46 -11.86 -7.30
N TRP A 21 -15.05 -12.88 -7.91
CA TRP A 21 -15.65 -14.00 -7.19
C TRP A 21 -14.71 -15.20 -6.97
N CYS A 22 -13.50 -15.19 -7.49
CA CYS A 22 -12.63 -16.37 -7.47
C CYS A 22 -12.34 -16.88 -6.05
N LYS A 23 -12.06 -15.99 -5.09
CA LYS A 23 -11.79 -16.39 -3.71
C LYS A 23 -13.04 -16.73 -2.91
N ALA A 24 -14.14 -16.02 -3.08
CA ALA A 24 -15.39 -16.35 -2.43
C ALA A 24 -15.87 -17.77 -2.79
N LYS A 25 -15.74 -18.17 -4.08
CA LYS A 25 -16.00 -19.54 -4.52
C LYS A 25 -15.09 -20.58 -3.86
N GLU A 26 -13.83 -20.24 -3.61
CA GLU A 26 -12.91 -21.13 -2.90
C GLU A 26 -13.23 -21.24 -1.40
N GLU A 27 -13.72 -20.16 -0.77
CA GLU A 27 -14.25 -20.23 0.60
C GLU A 27 -15.50 -21.10 0.70
N ASP A 28 -16.43 -21.01 -0.24
CA ASP A 28 -17.59 -21.88 -0.31
C ASP A 28 -17.17 -23.35 -0.47
N LYS A 29 -16.18 -23.63 -1.33
CA LYS A 29 -15.59 -24.96 -1.48
C LYS A 29 -14.94 -25.44 -0.16
N ALA A 30 -14.19 -24.56 0.53
CA ALA A 30 -13.58 -24.88 1.82
C ALA A 30 -14.63 -25.26 2.89
N ALA A 31 -15.75 -24.52 2.92
CA ALA A 31 -16.86 -24.82 3.81
C ALA A 31 -17.49 -26.19 3.50
N ALA A 32 -17.73 -26.49 2.22
CA ALA A 32 -18.28 -27.76 1.80
C ALA A 32 -17.35 -28.94 2.12
N LEU A 33 -16.04 -28.78 1.93
CA LEU A 33 -15.06 -29.83 2.28
C LEU A 33 -14.98 -30.05 3.79
N ARG A 34 -15.00 -29.00 4.59
CA ARG A 34 -15.07 -29.11 6.06
C ARG A 34 -16.31 -29.86 6.51
N ASP A 35 -17.47 -29.52 5.97
CA ASP A 35 -18.74 -30.16 6.32
C ASP A 35 -18.79 -31.64 5.87
N ALA A 36 -18.04 -32.00 4.83
CA ALA A 36 -17.82 -33.38 4.40
C ALA A 36 -16.77 -34.14 5.24
N GLY A 37 -16.12 -33.49 6.21
CA GLY A 37 -15.16 -34.11 7.14
C GLY A 37 -13.70 -34.08 6.70
N PHE A 38 -13.34 -33.31 5.68
CA PHE A 38 -11.93 -33.11 5.30
C PHE A 38 -11.20 -32.23 6.33
N ASP A 39 -9.91 -32.50 6.52
CA ASP A 39 -9.06 -31.69 7.36
C ASP A 39 -8.73 -30.34 6.69
N MET A 40 -9.35 -29.28 7.20
CA MET A 40 -9.19 -27.89 6.73
C MET A 40 -8.22 -27.09 7.59
N SER A 41 -7.42 -27.72 8.46
CA SER A 41 -6.30 -27.05 9.12
C SER A 41 -5.27 -26.57 8.09
N ILE A 42 -4.45 -25.58 8.46
CA ILE A 42 -3.46 -24.96 7.53
C ILE A 42 -2.55 -25.98 6.83
N ASP A 43 -2.24 -27.08 7.49
CA ASP A 43 -1.40 -28.17 6.94
C ASP A 43 -2.22 -29.38 6.48
N GLY A 44 -3.55 -29.31 6.58
CA GLY A 44 -4.45 -30.39 6.18
C GLY A 44 -4.61 -30.53 4.66
N ASP A 45 -4.86 -31.77 4.20
CA ASP A 45 -5.01 -32.10 2.78
C ASP A 45 -6.18 -31.33 2.13
N GLY A 46 -7.28 -31.12 2.86
CA GLY A 46 -8.40 -30.33 2.40
C GLY A 46 -8.04 -28.88 2.13
N PHE A 47 -7.29 -28.24 3.03
CA PHE A 47 -6.85 -26.86 2.86
C PHE A 47 -5.88 -26.67 1.69
N GLN A 48 -5.01 -27.65 1.42
CA GLN A 48 -4.07 -27.58 0.30
C GLN A 48 -4.76 -27.61 -1.07
N SER A 49 -6.01 -28.06 -1.16
CA SER A 49 -6.83 -28.05 -2.38
C SER A 49 -7.47 -26.69 -2.70
N ILE A 50 -7.44 -25.72 -1.74
CA ILE A 50 -7.99 -24.39 -1.89
C ILE A 50 -7.01 -23.50 -2.66
N GLN A 51 -7.52 -22.84 -3.72
CA GLN A 51 -6.71 -21.99 -4.58
C GLN A 51 -6.60 -20.54 -4.04
N TYR A 52 -5.70 -19.79 -4.63
CA TYR A 52 -5.48 -18.33 -4.40
C TYR A 52 -5.06 -17.92 -2.99
N GLN A 53 -4.71 -18.85 -2.09
CA GLN A 53 -4.38 -18.56 -0.69
C GLN A 53 -3.12 -17.71 -0.51
N ASN A 54 -2.23 -17.63 -1.50
CA ASN A 54 -0.97 -16.89 -1.43
C ASN A 54 -1.02 -15.54 -2.18
N ALA A 55 -2.19 -15.11 -2.63
CA ALA A 55 -2.37 -13.89 -3.38
C ALA A 55 -3.41 -12.98 -2.71
N ASN A 56 -3.10 -11.69 -2.59
CA ASN A 56 -4.08 -10.65 -2.35
C ASN A 56 -4.58 -10.17 -3.72
N ASN A 57 -5.88 -10.07 -3.90
CA ASN A 57 -6.48 -9.60 -5.14
C ASN A 57 -7.01 -8.18 -4.95
N SER A 58 -6.80 -7.31 -5.94
CA SER A 58 -7.39 -5.97 -5.96
C SER A 58 -7.93 -5.62 -7.33
N VAL A 59 -9.09 -4.98 -7.36
CA VAL A 59 -9.67 -4.38 -8.56
C VAL A 59 -9.15 -2.97 -8.69
N ARG A 60 -8.63 -2.62 -9.86
CA ARG A 60 -8.17 -1.28 -10.17
C ARG A 60 -9.30 -0.48 -10.79
N VAL A 61 -9.73 0.59 -10.13
CA VAL A 61 -10.86 1.43 -10.54
C VAL A 61 -10.38 2.83 -10.90
N SER A 62 -10.95 3.41 -11.97
CA SER A 62 -10.71 4.78 -12.38
C SER A 62 -11.78 5.72 -11.82
N ASP A 63 -11.52 7.05 -11.90
CA ASP A 63 -12.51 8.07 -11.54
C ASP A 63 -13.75 7.98 -12.43
N GLU A 64 -13.58 7.61 -13.71
CA GLU A 64 -14.69 7.42 -14.65
C GLU A 64 -15.61 6.27 -14.23
N PHE A 65 -15.03 5.14 -13.77
CA PHE A 65 -15.82 4.05 -13.22
C PHE A 65 -16.57 4.47 -11.96
N MET A 66 -15.89 5.15 -11.04
CA MET A 66 -16.52 5.64 -9.80
C MET A 66 -17.64 6.64 -10.07
N GLN A 67 -17.48 7.48 -11.09
CA GLN A 67 -18.54 8.38 -11.53
C GLN A 67 -19.71 7.59 -12.13
N ALA A 68 -19.44 6.59 -12.97
CA ALA A 68 -20.48 5.71 -13.52
C ALA A 68 -21.26 4.96 -12.41
N VAL A 69 -20.57 4.55 -11.34
CA VAL A 69 -21.23 3.98 -10.15
C VAL A 69 -22.16 4.99 -9.47
N ALA A 70 -21.71 6.24 -9.30
CA ALA A 70 -22.50 7.30 -8.69
C ALA A 70 -23.75 7.64 -9.50
N ASP A 71 -23.59 7.71 -10.82
CA ASP A 71 -24.63 8.07 -11.79
C ASP A 71 -25.56 6.90 -12.17
N ASP A 72 -25.30 5.69 -11.64
CA ASP A 72 -26.02 4.44 -11.99
C ASP A 72 -25.98 4.14 -13.51
N ALA A 73 -24.83 4.40 -14.12
CA ALA A 73 -24.60 4.29 -15.55
C ALA A 73 -24.09 2.88 -15.94
N GLU A 74 -24.07 2.65 -17.25
CA GLU A 74 -23.47 1.45 -17.84
C GLU A 74 -21.94 1.54 -17.84
N TRP A 75 -21.29 0.37 -17.77
CA TRP A 75 -19.85 0.20 -17.85
C TRP A 75 -19.49 -0.87 -18.89
N ASN A 76 -18.51 -0.56 -19.72
CA ASN A 76 -18.05 -1.46 -20.78
C ASN A 76 -16.83 -2.24 -20.36
N LEU A 77 -16.87 -3.56 -20.56
CA LEU A 77 -15.72 -4.43 -20.48
C LEU A 77 -15.04 -4.51 -21.85
N LEU A 78 -13.71 -4.32 -21.88
CA LEU A 78 -12.95 -4.12 -23.11
C LEU A 78 -11.98 -5.26 -23.38
N ALA A 79 -12.00 -5.78 -24.62
CA ALA A 79 -10.99 -6.74 -25.08
C ALA A 79 -9.59 -6.12 -25.00
N ARG A 80 -8.62 -6.88 -24.49
CA ARG A 80 -7.23 -6.42 -24.37
C ARG A 80 -6.44 -6.47 -25.67
N THR A 81 -6.99 -7.11 -26.70
CA THR A 81 -6.35 -7.25 -28.01
C THR A 81 -6.59 -6.05 -28.92
N ASP A 82 -7.79 -5.47 -28.91
CA ASP A 82 -8.19 -4.43 -29.85
C ASP A 82 -9.04 -3.29 -29.22
N GLY A 83 -9.32 -3.39 -27.92
CA GLY A 83 -10.13 -2.41 -27.20
C GLY A 83 -11.63 -2.45 -27.49
N SER A 84 -12.11 -3.46 -28.24
CA SER A 84 -13.54 -3.59 -28.54
C SER A 84 -14.36 -3.93 -27.29
N VAL A 85 -15.61 -3.46 -27.25
CA VAL A 85 -16.52 -3.76 -26.16
C VAL A 85 -16.94 -5.24 -26.24
N THR A 86 -16.59 -6.02 -25.23
CA THR A 86 -16.97 -7.43 -25.11
C THR A 86 -18.31 -7.60 -24.41
N LYS A 87 -18.60 -6.73 -23.45
CA LYS A 87 -19.82 -6.74 -22.64
C LYS A 87 -20.08 -5.37 -22.03
N THR A 88 -21.36 -5.03 -21.92
CA THR A 88 -21.83 -3.86 -21.16
C THR A 88 -22.63 -4.32 -19.95
N MET A 89 -22.48 -3.65 -18.81
CA MET A 89 -23.18 -3.96 -17.57
C MET A 89 -23.34 -2.74 -16.69
N SER A 90 -24.18 -2.78 -15.64
CA SER A 90 -24.28 -1.69 -14.67
C SER A 90 -22.99 -1.54 -13.88
N ALA A 91 -22.45 -0.32 -13.82
CA ALA A 91 -21.29 0.01 -12.99
C ALA A 91 -21.59 -0.22 -11.50
N ARG A 92 -22.81 0.14 -11.06
CA ARG A 92 -23.25 -0.05 -9.67
C ARG A 92 -23.35 -1.53 -9.31
N ASP A 93 -23.91 -2.36 -10.20
CA ASP A 93 -23.95 -3.80 -9.97
C ASP A 93 -22.54 -4.41 -9.86
N LEU A 94 -21.60 -3.95 -10.68
CA LEU A 94 -20.22 -4.43 -10.61
C LEU A 94 -19.56 -4.02 -9.30
N MET A 95 -19.78 -2.78 -8.83
CA MET A 95 -19.28 -2.32 -7.54
C MET A 95 -19.91 -3.08 -6.37
N ASN A 96 -21.20 -3.39 -6.43
CA ASN A 96 -21.87 -4.22 -5.42
C ASN A 96 -21.28 -5.64 -5.38
N GLN A 97 -20.98 -6.24 -6.51
CA GLN A 97 -20.31 -7.56 -6.55
C GLN A 97 -18.91 -7.51 -5.91
N ILE A 98 -18.14 -6.43 -6.10
CA ILE A 98 -16.85 -6.22 -5.41
C ILE A 98 -17.08 -6.17 -3.89
N ALA A 99 -18.05 -5.38 -3.43
CA ALA A 99 -18.37 -5.23 -2.03
C ALA A 99 -18.85 -6.55 -1.39
N ASP A 100 -19.73 -7.29 -2.07
CA ASP A 100 -20.25 -8.56 -1.59
C ASP A 100 -19.17 -9.63 -1.46
N ALA A 101 -18.30 -9.77 -2.45
CA ALA A 101 -17.17 -10.69 -2.40
C ALA A 101 -16.18 -10.31 -1.29
N ALA A 102 -15.85 -9.03 -1.17
CA ALA A 102 -14.98 -8.52 -0.11
C ALA A 102 -15.57 -8.75 1.30
N TRP A 103 -16.88 -8.64 1.45
CA TRP A 103 -17.55 -8.94 2.70
C TRP A 103 -17.49 -10.44 3.05
N GLN A 104 -17.62 -11.32 2.05
CA GLN A 104 -17.58 -12.77 2.26
C GLN A 104 -16.19 -13.31 2.61
N CYS A 105 -15.13 -12.84 1.96
CA CYS A 105 -13.80 -13.44 2.06
C CYS A 105 -12.64 -12.43 2.19
N ALA A 106 -12.92 -11.15 2.47
CA ALA A 106 -11.96 -10.05 2.58
C ALA A 106 -11.19 -9.69 1.28
N ASP A 107 -11.57 -10.29 0.15
CA ASP A 107 -11.02 -10.00 -1.18
C ASP A 107 -12.17 -9.90 -2.22
N PRO A 108 -11.99 -9.09 -3.28
CA PRO A 108 -10.83 -8.27 -3.60
C PRO A 108 -10.82 -6.95 -2.83
N GLY A 109 -9.62 -6.36 -2.71
CA GLY A 109 -9.47 -4.94 -2.38
C GLY A 109 -9.77 -4.05 -3.58
N VAL A 110 -9.76 -2.71 -3.37
CA VAL A 110 -9.93 -1.71 -4.42
C VAL A 110 -8.74 -0.77 -4.44
N GLN A 111 -8.21 -0.48 -5.62
CA GLN A 111 -7.14 0.50 -5.84
C GLN A 111 -7.65 1.60 -6.78
N TYR A 112 -7.59 2.84 -6.33
CA TYR A 112 -8.07 4.02 -7.07
C TYR A 112 -7.01 4.54 -8.03
N ASP A 113 -7.00 4.02 -9.24
CA ASP A 113 -5.97 4.23 -10.25
C ASP A 113 -5.65 5.70 -10.55
N THR A 114 -6.67 6.51 -10.81
CA THR A 114 -6.51 7.93 -11.15
C THR A 114 -5.85 8.69 -10.01
N ILE A 115 -6.31 8.48 -8.77
CA ILE A 115 -5.76 9.14 -7.58
C ILE A 115 -4.35 8.66 -7.27
N ILE A 116 -4.09 7.35 -7.38
CA ILE A 116 -2.74 6.79 -7.17
C ILE A 116 -1.74 7.45 -8.14
N ASN A 117 -2.07 7.52 -9.42
CA ASN A 117 -1.18 8.13 -10.42
C ASN A 117 -1.09 9.65 -10.29
N LYS A 118 -2.10 10.34 -9.76
CA LYS A 118 -2.04 11.76 -9.42
C LYS A 118 -1.01 12.08 -8.33
N TRP A 119 -0.81 11.14 -7.37
CA TRP A 119 0.18 11.27 -6.30
C TRP A 119 1.53 10.65 -6.64
N HIS A 120 1.72 10.22 -7.89
CA HIS A 120 2.97 9.61 -8.32
C HIS A 120 4.11 10.64 -8.38
N THR A 121 5.24 10.33 -7.73
CA THR A 121 6.41 11.21 -7.70
C THR A 121 7.29 11.10 -8.95
N CYS A 122 7.15 10.01 -9.71
CA CYS A 122 8.01 9.71 -10.88
C CYS A 122 7.23 9.37 -12.16
N PRO A 123 6.17 10.13 -12.54
CA PRO A 123 5.30 9.77 -13.67
C PRO A 123 6.01 9.84 -15.03
N ASN A 124 7.10 10.58 -15.14
CA ASN A 124 7.87 10.67 -16.39
C ASN A 124 8.77 9.43 -16.61
N SER A 125 8.90 8.56 -15.62
CA SER A 125 9.64 7.31 -15.70
C SER A 125 8.77 6.09 -15.96
N GLY A 126 7.47 6.19 -15.74
CA GLY A 126 6.49 5.12 -15.94
C GLY A 126 5.22 5.37 -15.14
N ARG A 127 4.24 4.50 -15.32
CA ARG A 127 2.95 4.53 -14.63
C ARG A 127 2.98 3.58 -13.42
N ILE A 128 2.20 3.87 -12.40
CA ILE A 128 1.91 2.91 -11.33
C ILE A 128 0.76 2.01 -11.79
N ASN A 129 1.06 0.73 -12.05
CA ASN A 129 0.08 -0.24 -12.51
C ASN A 129 -0.46 -1.14 -11.39
N ALA A 130 0.33 -1.36 -10.36
CA ALA A 130 -0.01 -2.24 -9.24
C ALA A 130 0.67 -1.77 -7.95
N SER A 131 0.49 -2.53 -6.88
CA SER A 131 1.15 -2.35 -5.59
C SER A 131 1.75 -3.65 -5.07
N ASN A 132 2.46 -3.59 -3.94
CA ASN A 132 2.77 -4.75 -3.13
C ASN A 132 1.49 -5.32 -2.46
N PRO A 133 1.56 -6.50 -1.81
CA PRO A 133 0.38 -7.18 -1.26
C PRO A 133 -0.44 -6.37 -0.24
N CYS A 134 0.22 -5.54 0.57
CA CYS A 134 -0.47 -4.72 1.59
C CYS A 134 -0.85 -3.32 1.09
N SER A 135 -0.54 -3.00 -0.18
CA SER A 135 -0.87 -1.74 -0.87
C SER A 135 -0.20 -0.47 -0.30
N GLU A 136 0.83 -0.61 0.52
CA GLU A 136 1.58 0.54 1.03
C GLU A 136 2.64 1.06 0.07
N TYR A 137 3.08 0.26 -0.92
CA TYR A 137 4.09 0.64 -1.90
C TYR A 137 3.48 0.80 -3.29
N MET A 138 3.49 2.04 -3.77
CA MET A 138 2.93 2.47 -5.06
C MET A 138 4.01 3.14 -5.88
N HIS A 139 4.56 2.44 -6.87
CA HIS A 139 5.61 2.95 -7.74
C HIS A 139 5.60 2.28 -9.12
N VAL A 140 6.54 2.65 -9.98
CA VAL A 140 6.72 2.02 -11.31
C VAL A 140 7.00 0.52 -11.19
N ASP A 141 6.70 -0.20 -12.23
CA ASP A 141 6.96 -1.63 -12.33
C ASP A 141 8.47 -1.95 -12.19
N ASP A 142 8.80 -3.20 -11.88
CA ASP A 142 10.17 -3.67 -11.70
C ASP A 142 10.97 -2.81 -10.71
N SER A 143 10.37 -2.44 -9.60
CA SER A 143 11.00 -1.66 -8.53
C SER A 143 10.97 -2.39 -7.19
N ALA A 144 11.72 -1.90 -6.21
CA ALA A 144 11.80 -2.47 -4.88
C ALA A 144 11.84 -1.37 -3.82
N CYS A 145 11.45 -1.73 -2.60
CA CYS A 145 11.44 -0.83 -1.45
C CYS A 145 12.09 -1.52 -0.25
N ASN A 146 13.09 -0.89 0.37
CA ASN A 146 13.62 -1.33 1.65
C ASN A 146 12.70 -0.91 2.78
N LEU A 147 12.40 -1.83 3.70
CA LEU A 147 11.45 -1.60 4.78
C LEU A 147 12.13 -1.60 6.15
N ALA A 148 11.68 -0.70 7.02
CA ALA A 148 12.00 -0.72 8.44
C ALA A 148 10.79 -0.28 9.27
N SER A 149 10.71 -0.78 10.52
CA SER A 149 9.66 -0.40 11.47
C SER A 149 10.29 -0.06 12.81
N ILE A 150 9.89 1.08 13.38
CA ILE A 150 10.38 1.58 14.66
C ILE A 150 9.40 1.19 15.76
N ASN A 151 9.87 0.56 16.83
CA ASN A 151 9.03 0.18 17.96
C ASN A 151 8.76 1.38 18.87
N LEU A 152 7.54 1.92 18.84
CA LEU A 152 7.15 3.11 19.59
C LEU A 152 7.27 2.95 21.11
N MET A 153 7.07 1.73 21.66
CA MET A 153 7.19 1.48 23.10
C MET A 153 8.60 1.75 23.66
N LYS A 154 9.61 1.79 22.80
CA LYS A 154 10.98 2.11 23.22
C LYS A 154 11.22 3.59 23.51
N PHE A 155 10.25 4.45 23.15
CA PHE A 155 10.32 5.91 23.36
C PHE A 155 9.33 6.39 24.42
N ARG A 156 8.59 5.50 25.07
CA ARG A 156 7.79 5.82 26.23
C ARG A 156 8.70 5.83 27.46
N ARG A 157 8.79 6.99 28.13
CA ARG A 157 9.56 7.16 29.39
C ARG A 157 8.74 6.66 30.58
N GLU A 158 9.41 6.49 31.73
CA GLU A 158 8.77 6.03 32.97
C GLU A 158 7.68 7.00 33.47
N ASP A 159 7.85 8.30 33.23
CA ASP A 159 6.86 9.34 33.54
C ASP A 159 5.67 9.42 32.58
N GLY A 160 5.61 8.52 31.59
CA GLY A 160 4.57 8.49 30.56
C GLY A 160 4.81 9.43 29.37
N SER A 161 5.83 10.28 29.40
CA SER A 161 6.15 11.16 28.27
C SER A 161 6.77 10.38 27.11
N PHE A 162 6.61 10.90 25.89
CA PHE A 162 7.24 10.35 24.69
C PHE A 162 8.61 11.00 24.45
N ASP A 163 9.64 10.19 24.23
CA ASP A 163 11.01 10.64 23.92
C ASP A 163 11.14 11.12 22.48
N VAL A 164 10.75 12.35 22.21
CA VAL A 164 10.78 12.96 20.88
C VAL A 164 12.19 13.02 20.29
N ASP A 165 13.18 13.40 21.10
CA ASP A 165 14.56 13.56 20.62
C ASP A 165 15.20 12.22 20.28
N GLY A 166 15.01 11.22 21.14
CA GLY A 166 15.45 9.84 20.88
C GLY A 166 14.76 9.26 19.66
N PHE A 167 13.46 9.48 19.50
CA PHE A 167 12.71 9.04 18.32
C PHE A 167 13.24 9.67 17.02
N CYS A 168 13.45 10.98 17.01
CA CYS A 168 14.03 11.68 15.86
C CYS A 168 15.42 11.17 15.50
N ALA A 169 16.29 10.90 16.47
CA ALA A 169 17.63 10.37 16.25
C ALA A 169 17.57 8.96 15.64
N VAL A 170 16.63 8.12 16.08
CA VAL A 170 16.43 6.79 15.52
C VAL A 170 15.87 6.85 14.10
N VAL A 171 14.92 7.75 13.82
CA VAL A 171 14.41 7.98 12.45
C VAL A 171 15.55 8.33 11.50
N ASP A 172 16.44 9.25 11.87
CA ASP A 172 17.59 9.66 11.06
C ASP A 172 18.55 8.49 10.80
N THR A 173 18.83 7.71 11.84
CA THR A 173 19.76 6.58 11.76
C THR A 173 19.20 5.45 10.90
N VAL A 174 17.94 5.09 11.10
CA VAL A 174 17.27 4.02 10.34
C VAL A 174 17.11 4.43 8.87
N PHE A 175 16.72 5.68 8.62
CA PHE A 175 16.65 6.21 7.25
C PHE A 175 18.00 6.10 6.54
N LEU A 176 19.10 6.51 7.17
CA LEU A 176 20.43 6.42 6.60
C LEU A 176 20.87 4.96 6.37
N ALA A 177 20.55 4.06 7.30
CA ALA A 177 20.82 2.64 7.17
C ALA A 177 20.09 2.03 5.96
N GLN A 178 18.81 2.36 5.79
CA GLN A 178 18.01 1.92 4.63
C GLN A 178 18.62 2.44 3.32
N GLU A 179 19.03 3.71 3.27
CA GLU A 179 19.67 4.33 2.10
C GLU A 179 20.98 3.62 1.71
N ILE A 180 21.82 3.32 2.69
CA ILE A 180 23.08 2.59 2.47
C ILE A 180 22.83 1.19 1.89
N ILE A 181 21.83 0.47 2.41
CA ILE A 181 21.52 -0.91 2.01
C ILE A 181 21.05 -1.01 0.54
N VAL A 182 20.44 0.03 -0.04
CA VAL A 182 19.95 -0.01 -1.42
C VAL A 182 21.03 -0.47 -2.40
N SER A 183 22.23 0.08 -2.31
CA SER A 183 23.29 -0.15 -3.31
C SER A 183 23.87 -1.57 -3.26
N PRO A 184 24.25 -2.16 -2.09
CA PRO A 184 24.82 -3.49 -1.99
C PRO A 184 23.80 -4.63 -1.98
N SER A 185 22.49 -4.34 -1.91
CA SER A 185 21.46 -5.38 -1.88
C SER A 185 21.41 -6.18 -3.18
N SER A 186 21.11 -7.47 -3.04
CA SER A 186 20.76 -8.35 -4.15
C SER A 186 19.28 -8.24 -4.48
N TYR A 187 18.96 -8.22 -5.76
CA TYR A 187 17.59 -8.12 -6.27
C TYR A 187 17.25 -9.33 -7.13
N PRO A 188 15.94 -9.71 -7.20
CA PRO A 188 15.52 -10.93 -7.92
C PRO A 188 15.83 -10.91 -9.43
N THR A 189 15.78 -9.74 -10.06
CA THR A 189 16.10 -9.54 -11.47
C THR A 189 17.04 -8.35 -11.66
N GLU A 190 17.71 -8.28 -12.79
CA GLU A 190 18.56 -7.14 -13.14
C GLU A 190 17.77 -5.83 -13.23
N GLU A 191 16.57 -5.87 -13.80
CA GLU A 191 15.72 -4.69 -13.99
C GLU A 191 15.26 -4.12 -12.65
N ILE A 192 14.83 -4.99 -11.71
CA ILE A 192 14.50 -4.56 -10.34
C ILE A 192 15.72 -3.93 -9.67
N GLY A 193 16.91 -4.53 -9.83
CA GLY A 193 18.13 -3.99 -9.26
C GLY A 193 18.51 -2.62 -9.82
N LYS A 194 18.35 -2.43 -11.13
CA LYS A 194 18.57 -1.16 -11.81
C LYS A 194 17.61 -0.07 -11.33
N ASN A 195 16.30 -0.38 -11.31
CA ASN A 195 15.29 0.56 -10.87
C ASN A 195 15.38 0.87 -9.37
N ALA A 196 15.66 -0.13 -8.52
CA ALA A 196 15.87 0.10 -7.10
C ALA A 196 17.02 1.09 -6.83
N ARG A 197 18.12 1.01 -7.57
CA ARG A 197 19.24 1.95 -7.44
C ARG A 197 18.94 3.33 -8.04
N ALA A 198 18.19 3.38 -9.16
CA ALA A 198 17.84 4.64 -9.82
C ALA A 198 16.80 5.46 -9.05
N PHE A 199 15.86 4.82 -8.37
CA PHE A 199 14.77 5.49 -7.65
C PHE A 199 14.93 5.53 -6.13
N ARG A 200 15.64 4.56 -5.53
CA ARG A 200 16.01 4.50 -4.11
C ARG A 200 14.83 4.63 -3.14
N GLN A 201 13.73 3.89 -3.39
CA GLN A 201 12.55 3.93 -2.51
C GLN A 201 12.83 3.29 -1.16
N LEU A 202 12.38 3.98 -0.10
CA LEU A 202 12.49 3.55 1.29
C LEU A 202 11.11 3.56 1.94
N GLY A 203 10.78 2.49 2.66
CA GLY A 203 9.58 2.38 3.46
C GLY A 203 9.92 2.41 4.95
N LEU A 204 9.48 3.45 5.66
CA LEU A 204 9.68 3.60 7.09
C LEU A 204 8.33 3.69 7.80
N GLY A 205 8.10 2.78 8.72
CA GLY A 205 6.90 2.71 9.52
C GLY A 205 7.21 2.57 11.02
N TYR A 206 6.20 2.26 11.79
CA TYR A 206 6.33 1.97 13.21
C TYR A 206 5.45 0.78 13.61
N ALA A 207 5.75 0.20 14.77
CA ALA A 207 5.01 -0.86 15.41
C ALA A 207 4.62 -0.44 16.84
N ASN A 208 3.61 -1.14 17.40
CA ASN A 208 3.17 -0.97 18.78
C ASN A 208 2.44 0.36 19.09
N LEU A 209 1.79 1.00 18.10
CA LEU A 209 0.92 2.15 18.37
C LEU A 209 -0.19 1.77 19.37
N GLY A 210 -0.91 0.67 19.14
CA GLY A 210 -1.94 0.20 20.05
C GLY A 210 -1.43 -0.05 21.46
N ALA A 211 -0.25 -0.67 21.61
CA ALA A 211 0.39 -0.90 22.91
C ALA A 211 0.75 0.42 23.61
N LEU A 212 1.26 1.41 22.87
CA LEU A 212 1.56 2.74 23.42
C LEU A 212 0.29 3.42 23.95
N LEU A 213 -0.77 3.48 23.14
CA LEU A 213 -2.05 4.08 23.54
C LEU A 213 -2.66 3.38 24.76
N MET A 214 -2.66 2.04 24.78
CA MET A 214 -3.14 1.26 25.93
C MET A 214 -2.33 1.50 27.18
N SER A 215 -1.00 1.62 27.09
CA SER A 215 -0.13 1.89 28.25
C SER A 215 -0.35 3.28 28.86
N ASP A 216 -0.88 4.22 28.08
CA ASP A 216 -1.24 5.56 28.52
C ASP A 216 -2.73 5.72 28.83
N GLY A 217 -3.49 4.59 28.83
CA GLY A 217 -4.92 4.57 29.14
C GLY A 217 -5.80 5.18 28.06
N MET A 218 -5.30 5.39 26.86
CA MET A 218 -6.04 5.95 25.73
C MET A 218 -6.77 4.86 24.94
N PRO A 219 -8.08 4.96 24.71
CA PRO A 219 -8.77 4.06 23.80
C PRO A 219 -8.24 4.20 22.37
N TYR A 220 -8.06 3.08 21.68
CA TYR A 220 -7.57 3.09 20.28
C TYR A 220 -8.50 3.89 19.36
N ASP A 221 -9.82 3.72 19.53
CA ASP A 221 -10.85 4.47 18.81
C ASP A 221 -11.30 5.70 19.62
N SER A 222 -10.42 6.67 19.77
CA SER A 222 -10.67 7.97 20.40
C SER A 222 -10.02 9.10 19.62
N ASP A 223 -10.51 10.32 19.79
CA ASP A 223 -9.89 11.51 19.18
C ASP A 223 -8.48 11.73 19.71
N GLU A 224 -8.27 11.48 21.00
CA GLU A 224 -6.97 11.58 21.64
C GLU A 224 -5.97 10.58 21.04
N GLY A 225 -6.35 9.29 20.89
CA GLY A 225 -5.53 8.27 20.25
C GLY A 225 -5.20 8.61 18.79
N ARG A 226 -6.19 9.11 18.03
CA ARG A 226 -5.99 9.58 16.66
C ARG A 226 -5.02 10.76 16.58
N ASN A 227 -5.11 11.71 17.50
CA ASN A 227 -4.21 12.87 17.56
C ASN A 227 -2.76 12.46 17.87
N VAL A 228 -2.56 11.55 18.82
CA VAL A 228 -1.22 10.98 19.13
C VAL A 228 -0.65 10.27 17.92
N ALA A 229 -1.42 9.41 17.26
CA ALA A 229 -1.01 8.71 16.04
C ALA A 229 -0.62 9.69 14.92
N ALA A 230 -1.44 10.73 14.72
CA ALA A 230 -1.18 11.77 13.71
C ALA A 230 0.10 12.56 14.03
N ALA A 231 0.33 12.92 15.29
CA ALA A 231 1.53 13.65 15.72
C ALA A 231 2.80 12.81 15.49
N ILE A 232 2.82 11.55 15.93
CA ILE A 232 3.96 10.64 15.74
C ILE A 232 4.23 10.42 14.24
N THR A 233 3.19 10.17 13.44
CA THR A 233 3.32 9.96 11.99
C THR A 233 3.85 11.20 11.29
N SER A 234 3.34 12.38 11.65
CA SER A 234 3.78 13.66 11.09
C SER A 234 5.25 13.95 11.43
N LEU A 235 5.64 13.68 12.68
CA LEU A 235 7.03 13.83 13.13
C LEU A 235 7.97 12.89 12.36
N MET A 236 7.63 11.60 12.29
CA MET A 236 8.42 10.60 11.57
C MET A 236 8.58 10.96 10.09
N THR A 237 7.46 11.26 9.42
CA THR A 237 7.45 11.61 7.99
C THR A 237 8.27 12.87 7.72
N GLY A 238 8.03 13.93 8.50
CA GLY A 238 8.75 15.17 8.35
C GLY A 238 10.26 15.01 8.58
N ARG A 239 10.65 14.19 9.58
CA ARG A 239 12.05 13.93 9.89
C ARG A 239 12.73 13.09 8.80
N ALA A 240 12.05 12.02 8.31
CA ALA A 240 12.57 11.18 7.23
C ALA A 240 12.80 11.97 5.93
N TYR A 241 11.85 12.80 5.51
CA TYR A 241 12.02 13.66 4.33
C TYR A 241 13.09 14.74 4.51
N ARG A 242 13.22 15.30 5.72
CA ARG A 242 14.34 16.20 6.02
C ARG A 242 15.68 15.47 5.85
N ARG A 243 15.79 14.25 6.41
CA ARG A 243 17.01 13.46 6.30
C ARG A 243 17.30 13.08 4.85
N SER A 244 16.28 12.74 4.05
CA SER A 244 16.41 12.54 2.61
C SER A 244 17.03 13.74 1.90
N ALA A 245 16.56 14.95 2.21
CA ALA A 245 17.09 16.17 1.63
C ALA A 245 18.54 16.45 2.06
N GLU A 246 18.91 16.16 3.31
CA GLU A 246 20.28 16.29 3.82
C GLU A 246 21.24 15.31 3.10
N VAL A 247 20.80 14.06 2.88
CA VAL A 247 21.56 13.06 2.09
C VAL A 247 21.71 13.52 0.65
N ALA A 248 20.63 14.00 0.02
CA ALA A 248 20.68 14.51 -1.35
C ALA A 248 21.57 15.75 -1.49
N ALA A 249 21.67 16.60 -0.49
CA ALA A 249 22.59 17.76 -0.47
C ALA A 249 24.06 17.30 -0.45
N ALA A 250 24.36 16.18 0.20
CA ALA A 250 25.73 15.67 0.31
C ALA A 250 26.14 14.76 -0.85
N MET A 251 25.22 13.91 -1.33
CA MET A 251 25.51 12.84 -2.29
C MET A 251 24.90 13.05 -3.67
N GLY A 252 24.06 14.07 -3.84
CA GLY A 252 23.21 14.26 -5.01
C GLY A 252 21.83 13.61 -4.81
N PRO A 253 20.82 14.03 -5.58
CA PRO A 253 19.50 13.39 -5.58
C PRO A 253 19.59 12.01 -6.25
N TYR A 254 18.51 11.21 -6.13
CA TYR A 254 18.41 9.93 -6.85
C TYR A 254 18.43 10.13 -8.37
N ASP A 255 18.94 9.15 -9.14
CA ASP A 255 19.25 9.30 -10.57
C ASP A 255 18.07 9.78 -11.42
N ALA A 256 16.86 9.28 -11.15
CA ALA A 256 15.65 9.65 -11.88
C ALA A 256 15.02 11.00 -11.45
N TYR A 257 15.62 11.73 -10.50
CA TYR A 257 15.05 12.96 -9.94
C TYR A 257 14.92 14.09 -10.98
N GLU A 258 15.95 14.34 -11.77
CA GLU A 258 15.93 15.44 -12.73
C GLU A 258 14.80 15.30 -13.76
N LEU A 259 14.56 14.08 -14.24
CA LEU A 259 13.45 13.75 -15.14
C LEU A 259 12.08 14.00 -14.47
N ASN A 260 11.99 13.80 -13.17
CA ASN A 260 10.75 13.87 -12.40
C ASN A 260 10.70 15.04 -11.41
N ARG A 261 11.61 16.01 -11.49
CA ARG A 261 11.74 17.10 -10.51
C ARG A 261 10.45 17.84 -10.24
N GLU A 262 9.71 18.21 -11.27
CA GLU A 262 8.49 18.99 -11.13
C GLU A 262 7.35 18.16 -10.50
N PRO A 263 6.95 16.98 -11.03
CA PRO A 263 5.93 16.17 -10.40
C PRO A 263 6.30 15.72 -8.98
N HIS A 264 7.57 15.35 -8.73
CA HIS A 264 8.05 15.02 -7.39
C HIS A 264 7.80 16.18 -6.41
N ASN A 265 8.22 17.38 -6.74
CA ASN A 265 8.04 18.54 -5.88
C ASN A 265 6.56 18.94 -5.72
N ASN A 266 5.72 18.70 -6.72
CA ASN A 266 4.28 18.95 -6.63
C ASN A 266 3.60 18.02 -5.61
N VAL A 267 4.07 16.78 -5.44
CA VAL A 267 3.62 15.87 -4.39
C VAL A 267 4.18 16.26 -3.03
N MET A 268 5.45 16.71 -2.95
CA MET A 268 6.08 17.07 -1.68
C MET A 268 5.50 18.34 -1.03
N ARG A 269 5.03 19.32 -1.82
CA ARG A 269 4.47 20.57 -1.28
C ARG A 269 3.23 20.36 -0.40
N PRO A 270 2.16 19.66 -0.84
CA PRO A 270 1.00 19.40 0.01
C PRO A 270 1.33 18.48 1.20
N THR A 271 2.23 17.49 1.04
CA THR A 271 2.71 16.63 2.13
C THR A 271 3.33 17.46 3.25
N ARG A 272 4.21 18.43 2.92
CA ARG A 272 4.80 19.36 3.89
C ARG A 272 3.75 20.23 4.58
N SER A 273 2.72 20.67 3.85
CA SER A 273 1.65 21.51 4.41
C SER A 273 0.78 20.73 5.39
N ALA A 274 0.45 19.48 5.09
CA ALA A 274 -0.30 18.58 5.96
C ALA A 274 0.47 18.27 7.25
N ALA A 275 1.77 17.95 7.16
CA ALA A 275 2.62 17.71 8.33
C ALA A 275 2.69 18.93 9.27
N LYS A 276 2.77 20.15 8.72
CA LYS A 276 2.76 21.39 9.52
C LYS A 276 1.42 21.66 10.18
N ALA A 277 0.30 21.29 9.56
CA ALA A 277 -1.03 21.46 10.14
C ALA A 277 -1.22 20.54 11.35
N SER A 278 -0.81 19.27 11.23
CA SER A 278 -0.91 18.28 12.31
C SER A 278 -0.10 18.65 13.57
N THR A 279 1.06 19.31 13.40
CA THR A 279 1.90 19.75 14.54
C THR A 279 1.42 21.03 15.22
N ARG A 280 0.44 21.74 14.67
CA ARG A 280 -0.14 22.96 15.28
C ARG A 280 -1.40 22.69 16.10
N SER A 281 -1.97 21.50 15.95
CA SER A 281 -3.18 21.07 16.68
C SER A 281 -2.86 20.19 17.91
N CYS A 282 -1.60 19.95 18.16
CA CYS A 282 -1.03 19.39 19.40
C CYS A 282 -0.31 20.52 20.13
#